data_d6e60bfbd0ca757a5968446ce7185b3d
#
_entry.id   d6e60bfbd0ca757a5968446ce7185b3d
#
_cell.length_a   1.000
_cell.length_b   1.000
_cell.length_c   1.000
_cell.angle_alpha   90.00
_cell.angle_beta   90.00
_cell.angle_gamma   90.00
#
_symmetry.space_group_name_H-M   'P 1'
#
loop_
_entity.id
_entity.type
_entity.pdbx_description
1 polymer ?
#
loop_
_entity_poly.entity_id
_entity_poly.type
_entity_poly.pdbx_seq_one_letter_code
_entity_poly.pdbx_strand_id
1 'polypeptide(L)'
;MPPIRLDLSGPFAEIVLNRPERRNALSVAMWRAIPGLVAEANANPDVKLILLHGGAAGAFAAGADISEFETIYATPETARASGQSIAAALDAIETSEKPVIAAIEGACVGGGVSLAMAADLRVAGADAIFGITPAKLGLVYPAGDTRRLLAAIGPGATKDLLFTGRIIGAPDALAIGLIDRLTETGTALQAARSWASEIAATSQWSARAIKRMIRGLQSGWHDSSPEAEALFLEGFANEDFQEGYRAFLAKRPAAFTYR
;
A
#
# COMPACT_ATOMS: atom_id res chain seq x y z
N MET A 1 -21.33 11.22 1.73
CA MET A 1 -20.12 10.86 2.48
C MET A 1 -18.89 11.27 1.66
N PRO A 2 -17.73 11.54 2.25
CA PRO A 2 -16.54 11.89 1.48
C PRO A 2 -16.11 10.72 0.57
N PRO A 3 -15.50 11.01 -0.59
CA PRO A 3 -15.12 10.00 -1.58
C PRO A 3 -13.95 9.09 -1.11
N ILE A 4 -13.26 9.50 -0.07
CA ILE A 4 -12.25 8.74 0.67
C ILE A 4 -12.31 9.18 2.13
N ARG A 5 -12.12 8.29 3.08
CA ARG A 5 -12.17 8.60 4.50
C ARG A 5 -11.23 7.71 5.31
N LEU A 6 -10.96 8.13 6.55
CA LEU A 6 -10.25 7.36 7.55
C LEU A 6 -11.28 6.89 8.60
N ASP A 7 -11.35 5.58 8.80
CA ASP A 7 -12.13 4.96 9.85
C ASP A 7 -11.17 4.33 10.86
N LEU A 8 -11.38 4.54 12.16
CA LEU A 8 -10.57 3.94 13.21
C LEU A 8 -11.28 2.69 13.74
N SER A 9 -10.60 1.55 13.76
CA SER A 9 -11.15 0.25 14.17
C SER A 9 -10.14 -0.47 15.08
N GLY A 10 -10.21 -0.19 16.38
CA GLY A 10 -9.25 -0.71 17.35
C GLY A 10 -7.82 -0.30 17.00
N PRO A 11 -6.88 -1.26 16.85
CA PRO A 11 -5.49 -0.95 16.54
C PRO A 11 -5.24 -0.67 15.05
N PHE A 12 -6.29 -0.53 14.24
CA PHE A 12 -6.19 -0.32 12.79
C PHE A 12 -6.80 1.01 12.38
N ALA A 13 -6.15 1.70 11.46
CA ALA A 13 -6.72 2.81 10.71
C ALA A 13 -7.09 2.30 9.32
N GLU A 14 -8.34 2.45 8.91
CA GLU A 14 -8.84 1.99 7.62
C GLU A 14 -9.03 3.19 6.69
N ILE A 15 -8.21 3.29 5.66
CA ILE A 15 -8.41 4.24 4.56
C ILE A 15 -9.37 3.59 3.57
N VAL A 16 -10.58 4.13 3.49
CA VAL A 16 -11.68 3.58 2.71
C VAL A 16 -11.91 4.40 1.46
N LEU A 17 -11.74 3.79 0.30
CA LEU A 17 -12.18 4.37 -0.97
C LEU A 17 -13.70 4.22 -1.04
N ASN A 18 -14.42 5.34 -1.23
CA ASN A 18 -15.86 5.39 -1.02
C ASN A 18 -16.60 6.12 -2.17
N ARG A 19 -16.42 5.60 -3.38
CA ARG A 19 -17.16 6.02 -4.59
C ARG A 19 -17.75 4.81 -5.32
N PRO A 20 -18.65 4.04 -4.66
CA PRO A 20 -19.18 2.79 -5.22
C PRO A 20 -19.86 3.00 -6.59
N GLU A 21 -20.53 4.12 -6.81
CA GLU A 21 -21.20 4.47 -8.05
C GLU A 21 -20.23 4.66 -9.24
N ARG A 22 -18.94 4.84 -8.97
CA ARG A 22 -17.86 4.95 -9.94
C ARG A 22 -16.83 3.83 -9.80
N ARG A 23 -17.16 2.74 -9.12
CA ARG A 23 -16.23 1.63 -8.81
C ARG A 23 -14.91 2.14 -8.21
N ASN A 24 -14.99 3.13 -7.34
CA ASN A 24 -13.85 3.80 -6.72
C ASN A 24 -12.84 4.41 -7.71
N ALA A 25 -13.29 4.89 -8.87
CA ALA A 25 -12.43 5.67 -9.75
C ALA A 25 -11.82 6.86 -8.98
N LEU A 26 -10.50 7.00 -9.07
CA LEU A 26 -9.71 7.91 -8.26
C LEU A 26 -9.73 9.32 -8.84
N SER A 27 -10.39 10.23 -8.14
CA SER A 27 -10.42 11.65 -8.48
C SER A 27 -9.20 12.39 -7.92
N VAL A 28 -8.93 13.58 -8.47
CA VAL A 28 -7.89 14.50 -7.95
C VAL A 28 -8.08 14.80 -6.47
N ALA A 29 -9.34 14.96 -6.04
CA ALA A 29 -9.65 15.19 -4.62
C ALA A 29 -9.26 14.02 -3.72
N MET A 30 -9.46 12.77 -4.18
CA MET A 30 -9.02 11.58 -3.43
C MET A 30 -7.50 11.52 -3.33
N TRP A 31 -6.77 11.74 -4.43
CA TRP A 31 -5.31 11.77 -4.40
C TRP A 31 -4.77 12.81 -3.42
N ARG A 32 -5.33 14.01 -3.43
CA ARG A 32 -4.92 15.09 -2.51
C ARG A 32 -5.23 14.82 -1.05
N ALA A 33 -6.25 14.02 -0.75
CA ALA A 33 -6.63 13.69 0.63
C ALA A 33 -5.72 12.63 1.27
N ILE A 34 -5.18 11.67 0.49
CA ILE A 34 -4.42 10.53 1.00
C ILE A 34 -3.27 10.94 1.94
N PRO A 35 -2.40 11.92 1.62
CA PRO A 35 -1.30 12.28 2.53
C PRO A 35 -1.78 12.71 3.92
N GLY A 36 -2.87 13.47 4.00
CA GLY A 36 -3.46 13.90 5.27
C GLY A 36 -4.02 12.73 6.08
N LEU A 37 -4.70 11.77 5.42
CA LEU A 37 -5.25 10.58 6.10
C LEU A 37 -4.13 9.67 6.63
N VAL A 38 -3.06 9.49 5.85
CA VAL A 38 -1.88 8.73 6.30
C VAL A 38 -1.18 9.41 7.48
N ALA A 39 -1.01 10.74 7.43
CA ALA A 39 -0.42 11.50 8.52
C ALA A 39 -1.26 11.40 9.81
N GLU A 40 -2.59 11.50 9.70
CA GLU A 40 -3.51 11.32 10.82
C GLU A 40 -3.39 9.90 11.42
N ALA A 41 -3.36 8.86 10.59
CA ALA A 41 -3.18 7.49 11.04
C ALA A 41 -1.81 7.27 11.73
N ASN A 42 -0.73 7.86 11.19
CA ASN A 42 0.61 7.78 11.78
C ASN A 42 0.68 8.50 13.14
N ALA A 43 0.03 9.65 13.27
CA ALA A 43 0.03 10.45 14.51
C ALA A 43 -0.77 9.80 15.66
N ASN A 44 -1.68 8.86 15.37
CA ASN A 44 -2.48 8.21 16.39
C ASN A 44 -1.69 7.07 17.07
N PRO A 45 -1.32 7.16 18.37
CA PRO A 45 -0.50 6.16 19.04
C PRO A 45 -1.20 4.80 19.23
N ASP A 46 -2.52 4.76 19.17
CA ASP A 46 -3.28 3.52 19.32
C ASP A 46 -3.36 2.71 18.01
N VAL A 47 -3.08 3.36 16.88
CA VAL A 47 -3.02 2.70 15.58
C VAL A 47 -1.68 2.01 15.39
N LYS A 48 -1.70 0.73 15.07
CA LYS A 48 -0.52 -0.10 14.77
C LYS A 48 -0.29 -0.28 13.27
N LEU A 49 -1.36 -0.43 12.49
CA LEU A 49 -1.32 -0.65 11.05
C LEU A 49 -2.39 0.17 10.32
N ILE A 50 -2.15 0.37 9.02
CA ILE A 50 -3.11 0.99 8.11
C ILE A 50 -3.63 -0.08 7.16
N LEU A 51 -4.95 -0.17 7.00
CA LEU A 51 -5.62 -0.97 5.99
C LEU A 51 -6.16 -0.05 4.89
N LEU A 52 -5.96 -0.42 3.63
CA LEU A 52 -6.47 0.32 2.48
C LEU A 52 -7.42 -0.57 1.68
N HIS A 53 -8.67 -0.16 1.50
CA HIS A 53 -9.67 -1.00 0.82
C HIS A 53 -10.77 -0.22 0.12
N GLY A 54 -11.52 -0.90 -0.75
CA GLY A 54 -12.60 -0.33 -1.55
C GLY A 54 -13.96 -0.24 -0.86
N GLY A 55 -14.04 -0.50 0.44
CA GLY A 55 -15.32 -0.52 1.15
C GLY A 55 -16.32 -1.51 0.55
N ALA A 56 -17.59 -1.11 0.46
CA ALA A 56 -18.68 -1.93 -0.07
C ALA A 56 -18.85 -1.83 -1.61
N ALA A 57 -17.89 -1.22 -2.32
CA ALA A 57 -18.03 -0.93 -3.75
C ALA A 57 -17.91 -2.17 -4.67
N GLY A 58 -17.51 -3.32 -4.15
CA GLY A 58 -17.21 -4.51 -4.96
C GLY A 58 -16.05 -4.31 -5.93
N ALA A 59 -15.25 -3.26 -5.72
CA ALA A 59 -14.07 -2.93 -6.47
C ALA A 59 -13.08 -2.17 -5.57
N PHE A 60 -11.80 -2.48 -5.70
CA PHE A 60 -10.77 -1.69 -5.01
C PHE A 60 -10.68 -0.31 -5.64
N ALA A 61 -10.26 -0.20 -6.89
CA ALA A 61 -10.31 1.04 -7.67
C ALA A 61 -10.25 0.73 -9.18
N ALA A 62 -11.18 1.28 -9.94
CA ALA A 62 -11.26 1.06 -11.39
C ALA A 62 -10.27 1.92 -12.21
N GLY A 63 -9.39 2.68 -11.57
CA GLY A 63 -8.40 3.56 -12.19
C GLY A 63 -8.67 5.04 -11.95
N ALA A 64 -8.11 5.90 -12.79
CA ALA A 64 -8.34 7.34 -12.72
C ALA A 64 -9.78 7.70 -13.13
N ASP A 65 -10.31 8.76 -12.55
CA ASP A 65 -11.61 9.31 -13.00
C ASP A 65 -11.44 10.03 -14.34
N ILE A 66 -11.81 9.33 -15.41
CA ILE A 66 -11.68 9.83 -16.80
C ILE A 66 -12.47 11.12 -17.02
N SER A 67 -13.53 11.37 -16.25
CA SER A 67 -14.31 12.60 -16.38
C SER A 67 -13.53 13.88 -16.03
N GLU A 68 -12.39 13.73 -15.33
CA GLU A 68 -11.51 14.85 -14.99
C GLU A 68 -10.38 15.07 -16.04
N PHE A 69 -10.24 14.19 -17.07
CA PHE A 69 -9.11 14.22 -17.99
C PHE A 69 -9.01 15.49 -18.82
N GLU A 70 -10.14 16.02 -19.28
CA GLU A 70 -10.16 17.28 -20.04
C GLU A 70 -9.58 18.45 -19.23
N THR A 71 -9.82 18.47 -17.91
CA THR A 71 -9.28 19.49 -17.00
C THR A 71 -7.83 19.20 -16.63
N ILE A 72 -7.53 17.93 -16.29
CA ILE A 72 -6.18 17.52 -15.84
C ILE A 72 -5.17 17.68 -16.97
N TYR A 73 -5.52 17.33 -18.19
CA TYR A 73 -4.62 17.33 -19.34
C TYR A 73 -4.83 18.55 -20.27
N ALA A 74 -5.52 19.59 -19.79
CA ALA A 74 -5.74 20.82 -20.56
C ALA A 74 -4.42 21.53 -20.91
N THR A 75 -3.46 21.51 -19.98
CA THR A 75 -2.13 22.11 -20.16
C THR A 75 -1.03 21.24 -19.52
N PRO A 76 0.24 21.40 -19.93
CA PRO A 76 1.36 20.73 -19.27
C PRO A 76 1.45 21.04 -17.76
N GLU A 77 1.06 22.23 -17.32
CA GLU A 77 1.06 22.66 -15.92
C GLU A 77 0.03 21.90 -15.10
N THR A 78 -1.19 21.77 -15.59
CA THR A 78 -2.28 21.02 -14.91
C THR A 78 -1.96 19.51 -14.86
N ALA A 79 -1.40 18.97 -15.95
CA ALA A 79 -0.92 17.58 -15.99
C ALA A 79 0.18 17.33 -14.96
N ARG A 80 1.15 18.24 -14.85
CA ARG A 80 2.24 18.17 -13.85
C ARG A 80 1.68 18.25 -12.42
N ALA A 81 0.78 19.17 -12.14
CA ALA A 81 0.17 19.34 -10.82
C ALA A 81 -0.62 18.08 -10.40
N SER A 82 -1.34 17.46 -11.33
CA SER A 82 -2.02 16.18 -11.08
C SER A 82 -1.02 15.07 -10.80
N GLY A 83 0.01 14.93 -11.62
CA GLY A 83 1.09 13.94 -11.41
C GLY A 83 1.78 14.09 -10.06
N GLN A 84 2.05 15.34 -9.63
CA GLN A 84 2.62 15.62 -8.31
C GLN A 84 1.67 15.21 -7.17
N SER A 85 0.37 15.43 -7.32
CA SER A 85 -0.62 15.02 -6.32
C SER A 85 -0.69 13.49 -6.20
N ILE A 86 -0.63 12.77 -7.32
CA ILE A 86 -0.58 11.31 -7.34
C ILE A 86 0.71 10.81 -6.68
N ALA A 87 1.86 11.34 -7.09
CA ALA A 87 3.15 10.97 -6.51
C ALA A 87 3.17 11.18 -4.99
N ALA A 88 2.72 12.35 -4.51
CA ALA A 88 2.65 12.65 -3.08
C ALA A 88 1.76 11.67 -2.31
N ALA A 89 0.62 11.24 -2.88
CA ALA A 89 -0.26 10.25 -2.27
C ALA A 89 0.41 8.88 -2.15
N LEU A 90 1.04 8.41 -3.22
CA LEU A 90 1.72 7.12 -3.24
C LEU A 90 2.95 7.12 -2.34
N ASP A 91 3.71 8.20 -2.34
CA ASP A 91 4.87 8.36 -1.45
C ASP A 91 4.45 8.39 0.02
N ALA A 92 3.34 9.04 0.36
CA ALA A 92 2.81 9.05 1.73
C ALA A 92 2.50 7.64 2.23
N ILE A 93 1.91 6.78 1.39
CA ILE A 93 1.62 5.38 1.73
C ILE A 93 2.93 4.58 1.87
N GLU A 94 3.81 4.65 0.86
CA GLU A 94 5.08 3.93 0.84
C GLU A 94 5.99 4.31 2.02
N THR A 95 6.00 5.61 2.39
CA THR A 95 6.84 6.14 3.46
C THR A 95 6.15 6.18 4.82
N SER A 96 4.89 5.73 4.93
CA SER A 96 4.20 5.61 6.22
C SER A 96 5.09 4.88 7.23
N GLU A 97 5.17 5.40 8.45
CA GLU A 97 5.90 4.74 9.53
C GLU A 97 5.27 3.39 9.88
N LYS A 98 3.94 3.32 9.82
CA LYS A 98 3.19 2.10 10.12
C LYS A 98 3.05 1.23 8.89
N PRO A 99 3.07 -0.11 9.04
CA PRO A 99 2.79 -1.01 7.93
C PRO A 99 1.42 -0.76 7.31
N VAL A 100 1.34 -0.89 5.98
CA VAL A 100 0.12 -0.69 5.19
C VAL A 100 -0.23 -1.97 4.45
N ILE A 101 -1.47 -2.46 4.60
CA ILE A 101 -1.98 -3.62 3.87
C ILE A 101 -3.11 -3.18 2.95
N ALA A 102 -3.02 -3.48 1.66
CA ALA A 102 -4.12 -3.30 0.72
C ALA A 102 -4.99 -4.57 0.66
N ALA A 103 -6.30 -4.40 0.89
CA ALA A 103 -7.31 -5.44 0.73
C ALA A 103 -8.10 -5.17 -0.55
N ILE A 104 -7.99 -6.08 -1.52
CA ILE A 104 -8.39 -5.86 -2.89
C ILE A 104 -9.53 -6.80 -3.26
N GLU A 105 -10.67 -6.22 -3.61
CA GLU A 105 -11.81 -6.93 -4.21
C GLU A 105 -12.07 -6.40 -5.62
N GLY A 106 -12.50 -7.25 -6.52
CA GLY A 106 -12.90 -6.89 -7.87
C GLY A 106 -11.84 -6.09 -8.64
N ALA A 107 -12.22 -4.96 -9.25
CA ALA A 107 -11.32 -4.22 -10.12
C ALA A 107 -10.23 -3.44 -9.36
N CYS A 108 -8.97 -3.66 -9.75
CA CYS A 108 -7.78 -2.93 -9.34
C CYS A 108 -6.99 -2.56 -10.61
N VAL A 109 -7.30 -1.39 -11.21
CA VAL A 109 -6.81 -1.04 -12.55
C VAL A 109 -6.11 0.32 -12.54
N GLY A 110 -5.06 0.49 -13.35
CA GLY A 110 -4.33 1.75 -13.54
C GLY A 110 -3.87 2.35 -12.22
N GLY A 111 -4.42 3.50 -11.83
CA GLY A 111 -4.16 4.15 -10.54
C GLY A 111 -4.52 3.28 -9.32
N GLY A 112 -5.44 2.33 -9.46
CA GLY A 112 -5.73 1.33 -8.43
C GLY A 112 -4.53 0.41 -8.19
N VAL A 113 -3.86 -0.04 -9.26
CA VAL A 113 -2.61 -0.81 -9.11
C VAL A 113 -1.53 0.06 -8.51
N SER A 114 -1.37 1.33 -8.94
CA SER A 114 -0.43 2.27 -8.33
C SER A 114 -0.62 2.36 -6.81
N LEU A 115 -1.87 2.50 -6.39
CA LEU A 115 -2.24 2.64 -4.98
C LEU A 115 -1.96 1.34 -4.19
N ALA A 116 -2.32 0.17 -4.76
CA ALA A 116 -2.03 -1.12 -4.15
C ALA A 116 -0.53 -1.39 -4.03
N MET A 117 0.26 -1.00 -5.04
CA MET A 117 1.71 -1.18 -5.06
C MET A 117 2.46 -0.23 -4.12
N ALA A 118 1.84 0.85 -3.66
CA ALA A 118 2.40 1.72 -2.63
C ALA A 118 2.25 1.13 -1.20
N ALA A 119 1.32 0.19 -0.99
CA ALA A 119 1.19 -0.55 0.25
C ALA A 119 2.34 -1.57 0.44
N ASP A 120 2.65 -1.93 1.68
CA ASP A 120 3.67 -2.92 1.98
C ASP A 120 3.25 -4.33 1.55
N LEU A 121 1.99 -4.69 1.83
CA LEU A 121 1.42 -6.01 1.59
C LEU A 121 0.06 -5.90 0.90
N ARG A 122 -0.31 -6.91 0.12
CA ARG A 122 -1.54 -6.99 -0.67
C ARG A 122 -2.21 -8.34 -0.50
N VAL A 123 -3.49 -8.34 -0.15
CA VAL A 123 -4.33 -9.53 -0.18
C VAL A 123 -5.51 -9.29 -1.11
N ALA A 124 -5.84 -10.25 -1.96
CA ALA A 124 -6.91 -10.10 -2.94
C ALA A 124 -7.92 -11.22 -2.87
N GLY A 125 -9.19 -10.90 -3.10
CA GLY A 125 -10.24 -11.87 -3.36
C GLY A 125 -10.04 -12.58 -4.70
N ALA A 126 -10.56 -13.80 -4.82
CA ALA A 126 -10.35 -14.65 -6.00
C ALA A 126 -10.94 -14.07 -7.30
N ASP A 127 -11.91 -13.16 -7.21
CA ASP A 127 -12.51 -12.45 -8.36
C ASP A 127 -11.80 -11.15 -8.72
N ALA A 128 -10.75 -10.78 -7.98
CA ALA A 128 -10.02 -9.55 -8.26
C ALA A 128 -9.32 -9.62 -9.62
N ILE A 129 -9.37 -8.49 -10.34
CA ILE A 129 -8.71 -8.32 -11.63
C ILE A 129 -7.76 -7.13 -11.60
N PHE A 130 -6.64 -7.29 -12.26
CA PHE A 130 -5.56 -6.31 -12.29
C PHE A 130 -5.21 -5.91 -13.70
N GLY A 131 -4.95 -4.63 -13.93
CA GLY A 131 -4.52 -4.15 -15.23
C GLY A 131 -3.85 -2.79 -15.17
N ILE A 132 -2.86 -2.59 -16.04
CA ILE A 132 -2.14 -1.32 -16.16
C ILE A 132 -2.26 -0.88 -17.60
N THR A 133 -3.21 0.01 -17.87
CA THR A 133 -3.70 0.29 -19.21
C THR A 133 -3.22 1.60 -19.88
N PRO A 134 -2.25 2.39 -19.36
CA PRO A 134 -1.80 3.63 -20.00
C PRO A 134 -1.36 3.45 -21.45
N ALA A 135 -0.72 2.32 -21.81
CA ALA A 135 -0.30 2.05 -23.19
C ALA A 135 -1.48 2.00 -24.18
N LYS A 136 -2.68 1.59 -23.73
CA LYS A 136 -3.90 1.61 -24.56
C LYS A 136 -4.42 3.03 -24.84
N LEU A 137 -3.95 4.00 -24.07
CA LEU A 137 -4.26 5.44 -24.23
C LEU A 137 -3.09 6.21 -24.82
N GLY A 138 -2.00 5.55 -25.21
CA GLY A 138 -0.77 6.20 -25.68
C GLY A 138 0.00 6.94 -24.60
N LEU A 139 -0.21 6.58 -23.32
CA LEU A 139 0.44 7.20 -22.17
C LEU A 139 1.56 6.31 -21.62
N VAL A 140 2.55 6.94 -20.98
CA VAL A 140 3.60 6.26 -20.22
C VAL A 140 3.17 6.17 -18.75
N TYR A 141 3.40 5.01 -18.14
CA TYR A 141 3.17 4.83 -16.70
C TYR A 141 4.25 5.59 -15.92
N PRO A 142 3.89 6.32 -14.83
CA PRO A 142 4.84 7.17 -14.12
C PRO A 142 6.07 6.41 -13.59
N ALA A 143 7.21 7.10 -13.52
CA ALA A 143 8.47 6.48 -13.12
C ALA A 143 8.41 5.85 -11.71
N GLY A 144 7.78 6.54 -10.73
CA GLY A 144 7.61 6.02 -9.37
C GLY A 144 6.77 4.73 -9.33
N ASP A 145 5.67 4.71 -10.10
CA ASP A 145 4.80 3.54 -10.21
C ASP A 145 5.51 2.37 -10.90
N THR A 146 6.23 2.67 -12.00
CA THR A 146 7.05 1.68 -12.72
C THR A 146 8.14 1.10 -11.81
N ARG A 147 8.79 1.92 -10.96
CA ARG A 147 9.79 1.48 -9.98
C ARG A 147 9.19 0.49 -8.98
N ARG A 148 8.02 0.81 -8.40
CA ARG A 148 7.32 -0.06 -7.44
C ARG A 148 6.95 -1.39 -8.08
N LEU A 149 6.40 -1.33 -9.29
CA LEU A 149 6.02 -2.53 -10.04
C LEU A 149 7.26 -3.39 -10.36
N LEU A 150 8.33 -2.77 -10.87
CA LEU A 150 9.59 -3.45 -11.20
C LEU A 150 10.20 -4.14 -9.97
N ALA A 151 10.15 -3.49 -8.81
CA ALA A 151 10.67 -4.05 -7.56
C ALA A 151 9.85 -5.26 -7.08
N ALA A 152 8.54 -5.28 -7.32
CA ALA A 152 7.66 -6.36 -6.88
C ALA A 152 7.65 -7.57 -7.83
N ILE A 153 7.49 -7.34 -9.13
CA ILE A 153 7.25 -8.43 -10.10
C ILE A 153 8.39 -8.63 -11.12
N GLY A 154 9.46 -7.88 -10.97
CA GLY A 154 10.63 -7.97 -11.85
C GLY A 154 10.40 -7.44 -13.28
N PRO A 155 11.47 -7.38 -14.11
CA PRO A 155 11.42 -6.67 -15.39
C PRO A 155 10.56 -7.37 -16.45
N GLY A 156 10.47 -8.70 -16.44
CA GLY A 156 9.71 -9.47 -17.43
C GLY A 156 8.21 -9.22 -17.31
N ALA A 157 7.63 -9.48 -16.13
CA ALA A 157 6.21 -9.28 -15.87
C ALA A 157 5.81 -7.79 -15.93
N THR A 158 6.70 -6.89 -15.50
CA THR A 158 6.48 -5.44 -15.62
C THR A 158 6.32 -5.03 -17.09
N LYS A 159 7.22 -5.46 -17.97
CA LYS A 159 7.14 -5.15 -19.41
C LYS A 159 5.90 -5.75 -20.05
N ASP A 160 5.57 -7.00 -19.71
CA ASP A 160 4.37 -7.66 -20.24
C ASP A 160 3.11 -6.86 -19.90
N LEU A 161 2.90 -6.53 -18.63
CA LEU A 161 1.72 -5.78 -18.20
C LEU A 161 1.67 -4.36 -18.77
N LEU A 162 2.82 -3.65 -18.79
CA LEU A 162 2.88 -2.28 -19.29
C LEU A 162 2.75 -2.18 -20.80
N PHE A 163 3.35 -3.13 -21.58
CA PHE A 163 3.32 -3.07 -23.04
C PHE A 163 1.97 -3.52 -23.60
N THR A 164 1.38 -4.56 -23.00
CA THR A 164 0.12 -5.11 -23.50
C THR A 164 -1.10 -4.40 -22.94
N GLY A 165 -1.00 -3.84 -21.74
CA GLY A 165 -2.14 -3.32 -20.99
C GLY A 165 -3.19 -4.39 -20.71
N ARG A 166 -2.83 -5.69 -20.73
CA ARG A 166 -3.76 -6.79 -20.50
C ARG A 166 -4.28 -6.80 -19.06
N ILE A 167 -5.44 -7.38 -18.89
CA ILE A 167 -6.01 -7.66 -17.57
C ILE A 167 -5.63 -9.08 -17.19
N ILE A 168 -5.24 -9.27 -15.93
CA ILE A 168 -4.97 -10.58 -15.33
C ILE A 168 -5.88 -10.83 -14.14
N GLY A 169 -6.18 -12.08 -13.84
CA GLY A 169 -6.90 -12.49 -12.65
C GLY A 169 -6.01 -12.58 -11.41
N ALA A 170 -6.64 -12.73 -10.24
CA ALA A 170 -5.94 -12.83 -8.97
C ALA A 170 -4.96 -14.03 -8.88
N PRO A 171 -5.24 -15.22 -9.45
CA PRO A 171 -4.26 -16.31 -9.47
C PRO A 171 -2.98 -15.96 -10.22
N ASP A 172 -3.09 -15.32 -11.40
CA ASP A 172 -1.93 -14.87 -12.17
C ASP A 172 -1.16 -13.77 -11.43
N ALA A 173 -1.90 -12.84 -10.79
CA ALA A 173 -1.31 -11.77 -9.99
C ALA A 173 -0.50 -12.32 -8.80
N LEU A 174 -0.98 -13.40 -8.15
CA LEU A 174 -0.23 -14.11 -7.11
C LEU A 174 1.03 -14.79 -7.69
N ALA A 175 0.89 -15.48 -8.82
CA ALA A 175 1.99 -16.20 -9.44
C ALA A 175 3.18 -15.30 -9.83
N ILE A 176 2.91 -14.05 -10.23
CA ILE A 176 3.96 -13.09 -10.58
C ILE A 176 4.42 -12.20 -9.41
N GLY A 177 3.82 -12.33 -8.22
CA GLY A 177 4.15 -11.52 -7.04
C GLY A 177 3.51 -10.12 -7.00
N LEU A 178 2.47 -9.87 -7.82
CA LEU A 178 1.72 -8.61 -7.78
C LEU A 178 0.85 -8.50 -6.52
N ILE A 179 0.40 -9.64 -5.98
CA ILE A 179 -0.24 -9.77 -4.67
C ILE A 179 0.49 -10.82 -3.84
N ASP A 180 0.37 -10.73 -2.52
CA ASP A 180 1.10 -11.57 -1.58
C ASP A 180 0.24 -12.72 -1.03
N ARG A 181 -1.08 -12.52 -0.95
CA ARG A 181 -2.05 -13.54 -0.51
C ARG A 181 -3.31 -13.51 -1.39
N LEU A 182 -3.86 -14.69 -1.63
CA LEU A 182 -5.15 -14.89 -2.31
C LEU A 182 -6.15 -15.45 -1.28
N THR A 183 -7.40 -14.98 -1.34
CA THR A 183 -8.48 -15.43 -0.47
C THR A 183 -9.77 -15.61 -1.28
N GLU A 184 -10.81 -16.12 -0.64
CA GLU A 184 -12.13 -16.22 -1.27
C GLU A 184 -12.70 -14.82 -1.60
N THR A 185 -13.51 -14.76 -2.65
CA THR A 185 -14.22 -13.54 -3.04
C THR A 185 -15.03 -12.96 -1.87
N GLY A 186 -14.90 -11.66 -1.66
CA GLY A 186 -15.60 -10.93 -0.61
C GLY A 186 -14.95 -11.03 0.77
N THR A 187 -13.80 -11.71 0.90
CA THR A 187 -13.14 -11.91 2.20
C THR A 187 -11.79 -11.19 2.35
N ALA A 188 -11.36 -10.42 1.34
CA ALA A 188 -10.05 -9.77 1.35
C ALA A 188 -9.83 -8.84 2.55
N LEU A 189 -10.84 -8.05 2.93
CA LEU A 189 -10.73 -7.17 4.11
C LEU A 189 -10.62 -7.97 5.42
N GLN A 190 -11.36 -9.07 5.55
CA GLN A 190 -11.27 -9.94 6.71
C GLN A 190 -9.88 -10.59 6.79
N ALA A 191 -9.36 -11.09 5.67
CA ALA A 191 -8.02 -11.66 5.58
C ALA A 191 -6.94 -10.61 5.90
N ALA A 192 -7.10 -9.36 5.43
CA ALA A 192 -6.19 -8.25 5.77
C ALA A 192 -6.20 -7.94 7.27
N ARG A 193 -7.37 -7.91 7.91
CA ARG A 193 -7.49 -7.70 9.35
C ARG A 193 -6.87 -8.83 10.16
N SER A 194 -7.02 -10.08 9.72
CA SER A 194 -6.35 -11.23 10.34
C SER A 194 -4.84 -11.09 10.24
N TRP A 195 -4.32 -10.77 9.05
CA TRP A 195 -2.89 -10.55 8.83
C TRP A 195 -2.36 -9.36 9.63
N ALA A 196 -3.11 -8.25 9.67
CA ALA A 196 -2.78 -7.10 10.50
C ALA A 196 -2.73 -7.46 11.99
N SER A 197 -3.61 -8.35 12.47
CA SER A 197 -3.59 -8.82 13.85
C SER A 197 -2.35 -9.66 14.16
N GLU A 198 -1.88 -10.50 13.21
CA GLU A 198 -0.61 -11.23 13.33
C GLU A 198 0.57 -10.26 13.50
N ILE A 199 0.64 -9.21 12.65
CA ILE A 199 1.69 -8.18 12.72
C ILE A 199 1.55 -7.34 14.00
N ALA A 200 0.33 -6.97 14.40
CA ALA A 200 0.08 -6.17 15.59
C ALA A 200 0.43 -6.90 16.91
N ALA A 201 0.54 -8.23 16.88
CA ALA A 201 1.00 -9.05 18.01
C ALA A 201 2.54 -9.10 18.12
N THR A 202 3.28 -8.62 17.13
CA THR A 202 4.75 -8.51 17.17
C THR A 202 5.20 -7.12 17.61
N SER A 203 6.51 -6.93 17.80
CA SER A 203 7.08 -5.62 18.11
C SER A 203 6.79 -4.61 16.99
N GLN A 204 6.11 -3.53 17.35
CA GLN A 204 5.82 -2.46 16.40
C GLN A 204 7.07 -1.65 16.05
N TRP A 205 8.01 -1.54 16.99
CA TRP A 205 9.33 -0.99 16.70
C TRP A 205 10.01 -1.78 15.58
N SER A 206 10.07 -3.12 15.73
CA SER A 206 10.70 -3.98 14.72
C SER A 206 10.01 -3.92 13.37
N ALA A 207 8.68 -3.92 13.33
CA ALA A 207 7.92 -3.83 12.08
C ALA A 207 8.24 -2.53 11.32
N ARG A 208 8.29 -1.39 12.02
CA ARG A 208 8.64 -0.08 11.44
C ARG A 208 10.11 -0.01 11.03
N ALA A 209 11.01 -0.52 11.86
CA ALA A 209 12.44 -0.56 11.57
C ALA A 209 12.74 -1.44 10.35
N ILE A 210 12.12 -2.61 10.23
CA ILE A 210 12.23 -3.50 9.06
C ILE A 210 11.71 -2.81 7.80
N LYS A 211 10.55 -2.14 7.86
CA LYS A 211 10.02 -1.38 6.74
C LYS A 211 11.01 -0.28 6.29
N ARG A 212 11.58 0.46 7.24
CA ARG A 212 12.61 1.49 6.97
C ARG A 212 13.87 0.88 6.38
N MET A 213 14.33 -0.27 6.88
CA MET A 213 15.49 -0.99 6.36
C MET A 213 15.28 -1.42 4.91
N ILE A 214 14.16 -2.09 4.61
CA ILE A 214 13.82 -2.55 3.24
C ILE A 214 13.79 -1.36 2.28
N ARG A 215 13.13 -0.26 2.65
CA ARG A 215 13.09 0.94 1.83
C ARG A 215 14.47 1.55 1.62
N GLY A 216 15.31 1.58 2.65
CA GLY A 216 16.68 2.03 2.56
C GLY A 216 17.50 1.21 1.56
N LEU A 217 17.41 -0.13 1.64
CA LEU A 217 18.06 -1.04 0.69
C LEU A 217 17.58 -0.82 -0.74
N GLN A 218 16.28 -0.62 -0.96
CA GLN A 218 15.71 -0.29 -2.27
C GLN A 218 16.18 1.09 -2.79
N SER A 219 16.61 1.97 -1.89
CA SER A 219 17.13 3.32 -2.19
C SER A 219 18.66 3.39 -2.23
N GLY A 220 19.34 2.23 -2.15
CA GLY A 220 20.80 2.15 -2.31
C GLY A 220 21.58 1.97 -1.01
N TRP A 221 20.92 1.76 0.14
CA TRP A 221 21.65 1.32 1.33
C TRP A 221 22.28 -0.06 1.09
N HIS A 222 23.35 -0.34 1.82
CA HIS A 222 24.05 -1.64 1.84
C HIS A 222 24.61 -1.89 3.25
N ASP A 223 25.23 -3.03 3.48
CA ASP A 223 25.67 -3.49 4.83
C ASP A 223 26.54 -2.47 5.57
N SER A 224 27.33 -1.67 4.84
CA SER A 224 28.20 -0.63 5.43
C SER A 224 27.61 0.79 5.36
N SER A 225 26.29 0.94 5.08
CA SER A 225 25.60 2.22 5.17
C SER A 225 25.42 2.63 6.62
N PRO A 226 25.86 3.83 7.04
CA PRO A 226 25.74 4.27 8.44
C PRO A 226 24.30 4.21 8.97
N GLU A 227 23.32 4.49 8.12
CA GLU A 227 21.90 4.45 8.47
C GLU A 227 21.42 3.02 8.73
N ALA A 228 21.90 2.04 7.95
CA ALA A 228 21.55 0.64 8.13
C ALA A 228 22.16 0.09 9.43
N GLU A 229 23.43 0.40 9.68
CA GLU A 229 24.13 0.03 10.92
C GLU A 229 23.47 0.67 12.15
N ALA A 230 23.18 1.97 12.10
CA ALA A 230 22.52 2.68 13.19
C ALA A 230 21.15 2.06 13.53
N LEU A 231 20.33 1.77 12.51
CA LEU A 231 19.03 1.15 12.69
C LEU A 231 19.13 -0.26 13.29
N PHE A 232 20.11 -1.05 12.87
CA PHE A 232 20.39 -2.37 13.43
C PHE A 232 20.80 -2.30 14.91
N LEU A 233 21.71 -1.37 15.26
CA LEU A 233 22.19 -1.21 16.64
C LEU A 233 21.10 -0.67 17.57
N GLU A 234 20.24 0.24 17.09
CA GLU A 234 19.09 0.75 17.84
C GLU A 234 18.17 -0.40 18.28
N GLY A 235 18.10 -1.49 17.48
CA GLY A 235 17.34 -2.69 17.81
C GLY A 235 17.68 -3.29 19.17
N PHE A 236 18.93 -3.25 19.61
CA PHE A 236 19.36 -3.79 20.90
C PHE A 236 19.04 -2.87 22.08
N ALA A 237 18.83 -1.58 21.84
CA ALA A 237 18.62 -0.59 22.88
C ALA A 237 17.14 -0.39 23.24
N ASN A 238 16.20 -0.90 22.42
CA ASN A 238 14.77 -0.66 22.65
C ASN A 238 14.15 -1.63 23.67
N GLU A 239 13.06 -1.18 24.30
CA GLU A 239 12.37 -1.94 25.36
C GLU A 239 11.72 -3.23 24.81
N ASP A 240 11.23 -3.23 23.58
CA ASP A 240 10.61 -4.40 22.95
C ASP A 240 11.62 -5.55 22.81
N PHE A 241 12.90 -5.27 22.53
CA PHE A 241 13.94 -6.30 22.51
C PHE A 241 14.12 -6.91 23.90
N GLN A 242 14.18 -6.09 24.96
CA GLN A 242 14.33 -6.55 26.32
C GLN A 242 13.15 -7.42 26.76
N GLU A 243 11.92 -7.02 26.41
CA GLU A 243 10.73 -7.82 26.67
C GLU A 243 10.73 -9.12 25.85
N GLY A 244 11.00 -9.02 24.56
CA GLY A 244 10.96 -10.17 23.65
C GLY A 244 11.86 -11.31 24.07
N TYR A 245 13.14 -11.02 24.35
CA TYR A 245 14.08 -12.06 24.76
C TYR A 245 13.77 -12.65 26.13
N ARG A 246 13.31 -11.82 27.10
CA ARG A 246 12.90 -12.30 28.44
C ARG A 246 11.66 -13.18 28.36
N ALA A 247 10.67 -12.79 27.58
CA ALA A 247 9.47 -13.58 27.34
C ALA A 247 9.82 -14.94 26.71
N PHE A 248 10.72 -14.94 25.73
CA PHE A 248 11.19 -16.17 25.07
C PHE A 248 11.85 -17.13 26.07
N LEU A 249 12.79 -16.65 26.91
CA LEU A 249 13.43 -17.45 27.93
C LEU A 249 12.43 -17.98 28.99
N ALA A 250 11.44 -17.18 29.34
CA ALA A 250 10.39 -17.54 30.29
C ALA A 250 9.27 -18.39 29.66
N LYS A 251 9.31 -18.70 28.35
CA LYS A 251 8.30 -19.45 27.61
C LYS A 251 6.88 -18.86 27.77
N ARG A 252 6.76 -17.54 27.77
CA ARG A 252 5.50 -16.80 27.80
C ARG A 252 5.34 -15.91 26.58
N PRO A 253 4.12 -15.50 26.22
CA PRO A 253 3.92 -14.45 25.22
C PRO A 253 4.62 -13.15 25.63
N ALA A 254 5.19 -12.45 24.64
CA ALA A 254 5.74 -11.11 24.83
C ALA A 254 4.63 -10.06 24.91
N ALA A 255 4.81 -9.05 25.75
CA ALA A 255 3.90 -7.92 25.91
C ALA A 255 4.59 -6.63 25.44
N PHE A 256 4.64 -6.42 24.13
CA PHE A 256 5.27 -5.26 23.52
C PHE A 256 4.51 -3.99 23.79
N THR A 257 5.23 -2.92 24.12
CA THR A 257 4.67 -1.64 24.55
C THR A 257 4.92 -0.49 23.60
N TYR A 258 5.80 -0.67 22.60
CA TYR A 258 6.08 0.37 21.61
C TYR A 258 4.81 0.76 20.82
N ARG A 259 4.56 2.10 20.70
CA ARG A 259 3.35 2.69 20.08
C ARG A 259 3.67 3.60 18.92
#